data_13b191b4f9044147685ec66e2c64b2d2
#
_entry.id   13b191b4f9044147685ec66e2c64b2d2
#
_cell.length_a   1.000
_cell.length_b   1.000
_cell.length_c   1.000
_cell.angle_alpha   90.00
_cell.angle_beta   90.00
_cell.angle_gamma   90.00
#
_symmetry.space_group_name_H-M   'P 1'
#
loop_
_entity.id
_entity.type
_entity.pdbx_description
1 polymer ?
#
loop_
_entity_poly.entity_id
_entity_poly.type
_entity_poly.pdbx_seq_one_letter_code
_entity_poly.pdbx_strand_id
1 'polypeptide(L)'
;MRIYQANIAQGIGDNIMSKSYADLAKNKYDQIYFTHHAPIVQKQKNNSPEYWKFLNELGELFFSEPPYIYNQGQFQFKSAEGLIDDLNIIPQKPELSVYKPLLCKGNSLNLEEEYIVITTKLRYFDKSIFYKLSSQLWGTLKELSKKYKIVVLGERVVEMCQDYLDHGANQIYGIYEQIIANLPNDRILDLTVPALGITSPTLSQIQQDCLIMSEAKFVITLGIGGNFCMAMATSNMIGYRIDNEPIADTIFRKTYTDAFVSKDWNIFLKTLMSYL
;
A
#
# COMPACT_ATOMS: atom_id res chain seq x y z
N MET A 1 9.38 34.28 1.98
CA MET A 1 9.38 32.91 1.39
C MET A 1 9.26 31.92 2.54
N ARG A 2 8.18 31.15 2.54
CA ARG A 2 7.94 30.09 3.55
C ARG A 2 8.32 28.76 2.94
N ILE A 3 9.29 28.10 3.55
CA ILE A 3 9.88 26.84 3.06
C ILE A 3 9.61 25.74 4.08
N TYR A 4 9.21 24.57 3.61
CA TYR A 4 9.17 23.34 4.40
C TYR A 4 10.12 22.31 3.81
N GLN A 5 10.73 21.49 4.67
CA GLN A 5 11.65 20.44 4.27
C GLN A 5 11.25 19.14 4.95
N ALA A 6 10.97 18.11 4.17
CA ALA A 6 10.43 16.85 4.66
C ALA A 6 11.18 15.62 4.11
N ASN A 7 11.31 14.62 4.95
CA ASN A 7 11.74 13.28 4.58
C ASN A 7 10.54 12.37 4.35
N ILE A 8 10.64 11.53 3.34
CA ILE A 8 9.65 10.50 3.02
C ILE A 8 10.25 9.15 3.34
N ALA A 9 9.51 8.29 4.03
CA ALA A 9 9.90 6.90 4.18
C ALA A 9 9.85 6.16 2.83
N GLN A 10 10.53 5.02 2.74
CA GLN A 10 10.89 4.38 1.46
C GLN A 10 9.77 3.56 0.80
N GLY A 11 8.58 3.49 1.36
CA GLY A 11 7.48 2.72 0.80
C GLY A 11 6.64 3.50 -0.20
N ILE A 12 6.03 2.81 -1.17
CA ILE A 12 5.05 3.44 -2.08
C ILE A 12 3.88 4.07 -1.29
N GLY A 13 3.41 3.42 -0.23
CA GLY A 13 2.37 3.95 0.63
C GLY A 13 2.79 5.27 1.28
N ASP A 14 4.03 5.36 1.73
CA ASP A 14 4.57 6.58 2.35
C ASP A 14 4.66 7.73 1.34
N ASN A 15 4.98 7.46 0.09
CA ASN A 15 4.98 8.46 -0.99
C ASN A 15 3.56 8.99 -1.27
N ILE A 16 2.58 8.11 -1.45
CA ILE A 16 1.17 8.47 -1.66
C ILE A 16 0.68 9.36 -0.50
N MET A 17 1.03 8.98 0.71
CA MET A 17 0.59 9.69 1.91
C MET A 17 1.29 11.02 2.10
N SER A 18 2.60 11.07 1.91
CA SER A 18 3.36 12.32 1.99
C SER A 18 2.85 13.33 0.97
N LYS A 19 2.51 12.86 -0.24
CA LYS A 19 1.89 13.71 -1.27
C LYS A 19 0.55 14.26 -0.80
N SER A 20 -0.29 13.42 -0.18
CA SER A 20 -1.60 13.85 0.30
C SER A 20 -1.51 14.91 1.40
N TYR A 21 -0.57 14.77 2.32
CA TYR A 21 -0.29 15.79 3.34
C TYR A 21 0.25 17.09 2.74
N ALA A 22 1.16 16.96 1.78
CA ALA A 22 1.73 18.10 1.08
C ALA A 22 0.65 18.87 0.32
N ASP A 23 -0.30 18.18 -0.33
CA ASP A 23 -1.40 18.82 -1.04
C ASP A 23 -2.34 19.59 -0.11
N LEU A 24 -2.59 19.10 1.10
CA LEU A 24 -3.33 19.83 2.13
C LEU A 24 -2.60 21.11 2.58
N ALA A 25 -1.27 21.05 2.60
CA ALA A 25 -0.41 22.11 3.11
C ALA A 25 0.10 23.08 2.03
N LYS A 26 -0.05 22.76 0.74
CA LYS A 26 0.62 23.46 -0.37
C LYS A 26 0.38 24.98 -0.40
N ASN A 27 -0.79 25.44 0.00
CA ASN A 27 -1.13 26.88 0.03
C ASN A 27 -0.50 27.63 1.21
N LYS A 28 0.15 26.93 2.13
CA LYS A 28 0.80 27.51 3.31
C LYS A 28 2.28 27.78 3.10
N TYR A 29 2.87 27.16 2.08
CA TYR A 29 4.29 27.27 1.77
C TYR A 29 4.52 27.72 0.33
N ASP A 30 5.57 28.49 0.14
CA ASP A 30 6.01 28.93 -1.18
C ASP A 30 6.81 27.81 -1.87
N GLN A 31 7.50 26.97 -1.07
CA GLN A 31 8.24 25.78 -1.52
C GLN A 31 8.20 24.66 -0.48
N ILE A 32 8.06 23.43 -0.93
CA ILE A 32 8.12 22.23 -0.10
C ILE A 32 9.16 21.27 -0.70
N TYR A 33 10.25 21.06 0.03
CA TYR A 33 11.33 20.18 -0.37
C TYR A 33 11.12 18.78 0.19
N PHE A 34 11.27 17.79 -0.67
CA PHE A 34 11.21 16.38 -0.31
C PHE A 34 12.50 15.66 -0.65
N THR A 35 12.87 14.72 0.22
CA THR A 35 13.90 13.72 -0.03
C THR A 35 13.48 12.40 0.61
N HIS A 36 13.99 11.27 0.10
CA HIS A 36 13.78 10.00 0.77
C HIS A 36 14.70 9.86 1.97
N HIS A 37 14.12 9.35 3.04
CA HIS A 37 14.84 9.05 4.26
C HIS A 37 15.87 7.94 4.00
N ALA A 38 17.12 8.17 4.34
CA ALA A 38 18.10 7.10 4.36
C ALA A 38 17.70 6.07 5.42
N PRO A 39 17.66 4.77 5.09
CA PRO A 39 17.34 3.77 6.09
C PRO A 39 18.44 3.72 7.13
N ILE A 40 18.14 4.19 8.34
CA ILE A 40 19.02 4.03 9.50
C ILE A 40 19.21 2.54 9.83
N VAL A 41 18.25 1.70 9.42
CA VAL A 41 18.08 0.33 9.91
C VAL A 41 18.21 -0.75 8.82
N GLN A 42 18.16 -0.41 7.52
CA GLN A 42 18.16 -1.42 6.45
C GLN A 42 19.52 -1.53 5.76
N LYS A 43 20.49 -2.11 6.46
CA LYS A 43 21.88 -2.17 5.96
C LYS A 43 22.11 -3.05 4.74
N GLN A 44 21.18 -3.90 4.29
CA GLN A 44 21.50 -4.91 3.30
C GLN A 44 20.63 -4.95 2.02
N LYS A 45 19.34 -4.69 2.06
CA LYS A 45 18.45 -4.82 0.89
C LYS A 45 18.12 -3.51 0.18
N ASN A 46 17.96 -2.42 0.91
CA ASN A 46 17.50 -1.15 0.35
C ASN A 46 18.63 -0.18 -0.06
N ASN A 47 19.86 -0.66 -0.08
CA ASN A 47 21.03 0.13 -0.54
C ASN A 47 21.46 -0.22 -1.96
N SER A 48 20.66 -1.03 -2.71
CA SER A 48 21.02 -1.29 -4.09
C SER A 48 20.78 -0.05 -4.97
N PRO A 49 21.61 0.17 -5.98
CA PRO A 49 21.42 1.26 -6.93
C PRO A 49 20.02 1.22 -7.60
N GLU A 50 19.49 0.01 -7.86
CA GLU A 50 18.20 -0.20 -8.47
C GLU A 50 17.06 0.26 -7.56
N TYR A 51 17.16 -0.01 -6.25
CA TYR A 51 16.16 0.44 -5.29
C TYR A 51 16.17 1.97 -5.14
N TRP A 52 17.35 2.58 -5.09
CA TRP A 52 17.46 4.05 -5.08
C TRP A 52 16.96 4.69 -6.36
N LYS A 53 17.18 4.07 -7.50
CA LYS A 53 16.58 4.50 -8.77
C LYS A 53 15.05 4.50 -8.68
N PHE A 54 14.48 3.41 -8.21
CA PHE A 54 13.02 3.31 -8.00
C PHE A 54 12.48 4.39 -7.05
N LEU A 55 13.15 4.65 -5.92
CA LEU A 55 12.75 5.71 -4.99
C LEU A 55 12.82 7.10 -5.62
N ASN A 56 13.85 7.37 -6.39
CA ASN A 56 13.98 8.64 -7.11
C ASN A 56 12.87 8.81 -8.15
N GLU A 57 12.55 7.76 -8.90
CA GLU A 57 11.43 7.77 -9.85
C GLU A 57 10.08 8.04 -9.15
N LEU A 58 9.86 7.47 -7.96
CA LEU A 58 8.68 7.77 -7.14
C LEU A 58 8.67 9.22 -6.64
N GLY A 59 9.80 9.70 -6.15
CA GLY A 59 9.93 11.08 -5.68
C GLY A 59 9.66 12.08 -6.80
N GLU A 60 10.21 11.87 -7.98
CA GLU A 60 9.96 12.69 -9.15
C GLU A 60 8.49 12.61 -9.60
N LEU A 61 7.90 11.41 -9.59
CA LEU A 61 6.50 11.21 -9.95
C LEU A 61 5.54 12.07 -9.11
N PHE A 62 5.79 12.15 -7.80
CA PHE A 62 4.88 12.83 -6.87
C PHE A 62 5.23 14.29 -6.60
N PHE A 63 6.49 14.69 -6.74
CA PHE A 63 6.99 15.96 -6.22
C PHE A 63 7.81 16.79 -7.23
N SER A 64 7.63 16.60 -8.53
CA SER A 64 8.34 17.35 -9.57
C SER A 64 7.71 18.70 -9.92
N GLU A 65 6.45 18.94 -9.55
CA GLU A 65 5.74 20.16 -9.91
C GLU A 65 5.64 21.15 -8.73
N PRO A 66 5.75 22.46 -8.98
CA PRO A 66 5.59 23.45 -7.92
C PRO A 66 4.28 23.31 -7.15
N PRO A 67 4.27 23.57 -5.83
CA PRO A 67 5.36 24.13 -5.03
C PRO A 67 6.37 23.09 -4.52
N TYR A 68 6.33 21.85 -5.02
CA TYR A 68 7.18 20.76 -4.58
C TYR A 68 8.51 20.76 -5.30
N ILE A 69 9.56 20.38 -4.59
CA ILE A 69 10.91 20.20 -5.11
C ILE A 69 11.43 18.87 -4.55
N TYR A 70 11.64 17.90 -5.42
CA TYR A 70 12.25 16.63 -5.01
C TYR A 70 13.77 16.71 -5.15
N ASN A 71 14.46 16.41 -4.06
CA ASN A 71 15.92 16.34 -4.00
C ASN A 71 16.39 14.89 -3.92
N GLN A 72 17.17 14.48 -4.90
CA GLN A 72 17.88 13.20 -4.86
C GLN A 72 19.07 13.32 -3.90
N GLY A 73 18.88 12.94 -2.66
CA GLY A 73 19.94 13.01 -1.67
C GLY A 73 19.47 12.63 -0.27
N GLN A 74 20.45 12.43 0.61
CA GLN A 74 20.19 12.08 1.99
C GLN A 74 20.38 13.32 2.88
N PHE A 75 19.33 14.09 3.06
CA PHE A 75 19.32 15.21 3.99
C PHE A 75 18.48 14.86 5.21
N GLN A 76 18.86 15.41 6.36
CA GLN A 76 18.05 15.30 7.55
C GLN A 76 17.00 16.42 7.58
N PHE A 77 15.77 16.10 7.22
CA PHE A 77 14.63 17.01 7.30
C PHE A 77 13.62 16.49 8.34
N LYS A 78 12.61 17.28 8.65
CA LYS A 78 11.45 16.83 9.42
C LYS A 78 10.71 15.72 8.67
N SER A 79 9.94 14.88 9.37
CA SER A 79 9.06 13.92 8.71
C SER A 79 7.97 14.65 7.92
N ALA A 80 7.49 14.02 6.84
CA ALA A 80 6.40 14.58 6.06
C ALA A 80 5.08 14.70 6.88
N GLU A 81 4.90 13.84 7.86
CA GLU A 81 3.78 13.89 8.82
C GLU A 81 3.79 15.19 9.65
N GLY A 82 4.95 15.73 9.95
CA GLY A 82 5.10 17.01 10.65
C GLY A 82 4.51 18.21 9.92
N LEU A 83 4.19 18.09 8.62
CA LEU A 83 3.45 19.16 7.91
C LEU A 83 2.09 19.46 8.55
N ILE A 84 1.41 18.44 9.00
CA ILE A 84 0.07 18.60 9.63
C ILE A 84 0.22 19.18 11.03
N ASP A 85 1.17 18.69 11.81
CA ASP A 85 1.42 19.16 13.18
C ASP A 85 1.88 20.63 13.20
N ASP A 86 2.81 20.99 12.32
CA ASP A 86 3.33 22.37 12.22
C ASP A 86 2.24 23.40 11.78
N LEU A 87 1.20 22.94 11.09
CA LEU A 87 0.14 23.81 10.59
C LEU A 87 -1.08 23.87 11.48
N ASN A 88 -1.15 23.09 12.57
CA ASN A 88 -2.35 22.89 13.37
C ASN A 88 -3.59 22.60 12.48
N ILE A 89 -3.40 21.89 11.38
CA ILE A 89 -4.49 21.47 10.51
C ILE A 89 -5.19 20.32 11.21
N ILE A 90 -6.48 20.45 11.46
CA ILE A 90 -7.32 19.30 11.80
C ILE A 90 -7.25 18.36 10.60
N PRO A 91 -6.80 17.09 10.75
CA PRO A 91 -6.63 16.20 9.63
C PRO A 91 -7.96 16.02 8.90
N GLN A 92 -8.13 16.71 7.80
CA GLN A 92 -9.19 16.39 6.85
C GLN A 92 -8.72 15.13 6.13
N LYS A 93 -9.64 14.20 5.91
CA LYS A 93 -9.38 13.01 5.13
C LYS A 93 -9.01 13.42 3.71
N PRO A 94 -7.75 13.27 3.25
CA PRO A 94 -7.41 13.63 1.89
C PRO A 94 -8.08 12.65 0.93
N GLU A 95 -8.47 13.15 -0.22
CA GLU A 95 -9.03 12.33 -1.28
C GLU A 95 -7.88 11.72 -2.09
N LEU A 96 -7.58 10.44 -1.86
CA LEU A 96 -6.48 9.76 -2.56
C LEU A 96 -6.81 9.41 -4.02
N SER A 97 -8.07 9.35 -4.39
CA SER A 97 -8.51 9.04 -5.76
C SER A 97 -7.99 10.04 -6.80
N VAL A 98 -7.62 11.25 -6.38
CA VAL A 98 -7.00 12.26 -7.26
C VAL A 98 -5.65 11.79 -7.84
N TYR A 99 -5.00 10.80 -7.21
CA TYR A 99 -3.73 10.24 -7.69
C TYR A 99 -3.90 9.08 -8.68
N LYS A 100 -5.13 8.64 -8.92
CA LYS A 100 -5.42 7.57 -9.88
C LYS A 100 -4.82 7.82 -11.26
N PRO A 101 -4.97 9.00 -11.90
CA PRO A 101 -4.35 9.26 -13.21
C PRO A 101 -2.82 9.22 -13.21
N LEU A 102 -2.20 9.52 -12.07
CA LEU A 102 -0.76 9.46 -11.90
C LEU A 102 -0.25 8.04 -11.74
N LEU A 103 -0.99 7.22 -11.00
CA LEU A 103 -0.61 5.87 -10.61
C LEU A 103 -1.04 4.81 -11.63
N CYS A 104 -2.18 4.97 -12.33
CA CYS A 104 -2.71 3.94 -13.22
C CYS A 104 -2.15 4.12 -14.62
N LYS A 105 -1.05 3.44 -14.93
CA LYS A 105 -0.45 3.40 -16.26
C LYS A 105 -0.02 1.98 -16.60
N GLY A 106 -0.23 1.57 -17.84
CA GLY A 106 0.12 0.23 -18.31
C GLY A 106 -0.91 -0.31 -19.27
N ASN A 107 -1.07 -1.62 -19.29
CA ASN A 107 -2.01 -2.33 -20.14
C ASN A 107 -3.10 -2.99 -19.32
N SER A 108 -4.37 -2.82 -19.74
CA SER A 108 -5.51 -3.56 -19.17
C SER A 108 -5.33 -5.07 -19.36
N LEU A 109 -5.89 -5.85 -18.43
CA LEU A 109 -5.77 -7.32 -18.49
C LEU A 109 -6.55 -7.96 -19.63
N ASN A 110 -7.49 -7.23 -20.26
CA ASN A 110 -8.34 -7.73 -21.35
C ASN A 110 -9.03 -9.07 -21.03
N LEU A 111 -9.53 -9.22 -19.80
CA LEU A 111 -10.31 -10.37 -19.40
C LEU A 111 -11.74 -10.25 -19.92
N GLU A 112 -12.33 -11.35 -20.39
CA GLU A 112 -13.74 -11.40 -20.83
C GLU A 112 -14.72 -11.33 -19.65
N GLU A 113 -14.27 -11.61 -18.44
CA GLU A 113 -15.07 -11.64 -17.22
C GLU A 113 -14.59 -10.57 -16.21
N GLU A 114 -15.51 -10.12 -15.35
CA GLU A 114 -15.16 -9.26 -14.23
C GLU A 114 -14.19 -9.98 -13.28
N TYR A 115 -13.31 -9.22 -12.65
CA TYR A 115 -12.35 -9.78 -11.69
C TYR A 115 -12.28 -8.98 -10.40
N ILE A 116 -11.83 -9.66 -9.37
CA ILE A 116 -11.46 -9.07 -8.08
C ILE A 116 -9.96 -9.29 -7.86
N VAL A 117 -9.35 -8.40 -7.09
CA VAL A 117 -7.93 -8.51 -6.72
C VAL A 117 -7.81 -8.92 -5.26
N ILE A 118 -6.87 -9.82 -4.95
CA ILE A 118 -6.40 -10.08 -3.60
C ILE A 118 -4.89 -9.84 -3.52
N THR A 119 -4.44 -9.14 -2.48
CA THR A 119 -3.01 -8.92 -2.27
C THR A 119 -2.42 -9.97 -1.33
N THR A 120 -1.18 -10.39 -1.62
CA THR A 120 -0.53 -11.51 -0.92
C THR A 120 0.06 -11.15 0.44
N LYS A 121 0.16 -9.87 0.78
CA LYS A 121 0.82 -9.40 1.99
C LYS A 121 -0.18 -9.17 3.11
N LEU A 122 0.00 -9.91 4.19
CA LEU A 122 -0.68 -9.74 5.46
C LEU A 122 0.23 -8.93 6.40
N ARG A 123 -0.24 -7.80 6.88
CA ARG A 123 0.59 -6.92 7.71
C ARG A 123 -0.07 -6.62 9.05
N TYR A 124 0.74 -6.68 10.12
CA TYR A 124 0.30 -6.45 11.50
C TYR A 124 -0.86 -7.37 11.95
N PHE A 125 -0.82 -8.61 11.49
CA PHE A 125 -1.81 -9.59 11.81
C PHE A 125 -1.19 -10.69 12.69
N ASP A 126 -1.84 -11.09 13.76
CA ASP A 126 -1.43 -12.27 14.50
C ASP A 126 -1.68 -13.52 13.64
N LYS A 127 -0.62 -14.23 13.32
CA LYS A 127 -0.66 -15.42 12.47
C LYS A 127 -1.61 -16.49 13.00
N SER A 128 -1.68 -16.64 14.33
CA SER A 128 -2.56 -17.62 14.98
C SER A 128 -4.03 -17.23 14.83
N ILE A 129 -4.34 -15.96 14.91
CA ILE A 129 -5.70 -15.42 14.68
C ILE A 129 -6.07 -15.60 13.21
N PHE A 130 -5.17 -15.26 12.29
CA PHE A 130 -5.42 -15.43 10.86
C PHE A 130 -5.76 -16.88 10.51
N TYR A 131 -5.00 -17.86 10.99
CA TYR A 131 -5.29 -19.26 10.71
C TYR A 131 -6.64 -19.71 11.24
N LYS A 132 -7.12 -19.17 12.35
CA LYS A 132 -8.46 -19.48 12.88
C LYS A 132 -9.58 -18.89 12.03
N LEU A 133 -9.36 -17.70 11.46
CA LEU A 133 -10.37 -16.96 10.71
C LEU A 133 -10.34 -17.24 9.20
N SER A 134 -9.19 -17.67 8.68
CA SER A 134 -8.94 -17.79 7.25
C SER A 134 -9.84 -18.79 6.53
N SER A 135 -10.32 -19.86 7.21
CA SER A 135 -11.23 -20.83 6.60
C SER A 135 -12.52 -20.19 6.09
N GLN A 136 -13.04 -19.20 6.81
CA GLN A 136 -14.23 -18.44 6.40
C GLN A 136 -13.93 -17.54 5.19
N LEU A 137 -12.75 -16.91 5.18
CA LEU A 137 -12.30 -16.12 4.04
C LEU A 137 -12.18 -17.00 2.77
N TRP A 138 -11.53 -18.15 2.89
CA TRP A 138 -11.37 -19.06 1.75
C TRP A 138 -12.70 -19.60 1.25
N GLY A 139 -13.64 -19.91 2.14
CA GLY A 139 -15.00 -20.28 1.78
C GLY A 139 -15.70 -19.17 0.99
N THR A 140 -15.64 -17.93 1.48
CA THR A 140 -16.22 -16.76 0.81
C THR A 140 -15.57 -16.51 -0.56
N LEU A 141 -14.25 -16.58 -0.66
CA LEU A 141 -13.54 -16.40 -1.91
C LEU A 141 -13.83 -17.50 -2.94
N LYS A 142 -14.04 -18.76 -2.49
CA LYS A 142 -14.51 -19.84 -3.38
C LYS A 142 -15.88 -19.52 -3.99
N GLU A 143 -16.80 -19.00 -3.21
CA GLU A 143 -18.11 -18.61 -3.75
C GLU A 143 -17.97 -17.43 -4.72
N LEU A 144 -17.19 -16.40 -4.35
CA LEU A 144 -16.91 -15.26 -5.23
C LEU A 144 -16.21 -15.69 -6.53
N SER A 145 -15.34 -16.70 -6.48
CA SER A 145 -14.64 -17.20 -7.67
C SER A 145 -15.57 -17.84 -8.72
N LYS A 146 -16.78 -18.22 -8.35
CA LYS A 146 -17.79 -18.68 -9.32
C LYS A 146 -18.28 -17.56 -10.24
N LYS A 147 -18.19 -16.31 -9.78
CA LYS A 147 -18.68 -15.12 -10.46
C LYS A 147 -17.56 -14.25 -11.03
N TYR A 148 -16.45 -14.17 -10.32
CA TYR A 148 -15.31 -13.30 -10.66
C TYR A 148 -14.05 -14.11 -10.88
N LYS A 149 -13.19 -13.68 -11.80
CA LYS A 149 -11.79 -14.11 -11.83
C LYS A 149 -11.07 -13.54 -10.62
N ILE A 150 -10.16 -14.29 -10.00
CA ILE A 150 -9.36 -13.81 -8.88
C ILE A 150 -7.96 -13.49 -9.38
N VAL A 151 -7.61 -12.22 -9.38
CA VAL A 151 -6.26 -11.76 -9.71
C VAL A 151 -5.47 -11.63 -8.42
N VAL A 152 -4.30 -12.27 -8.37
CA VAL A 152 -3.41 -12.24 -7.21
C VAL A 152 -2.25 -11.30 -7.50
N LEU A 153 -2.10 -10.25 -6.68
CA LEU A 153 -1.02 -9.27 -6.77
C LEU A 153 -0.14 -9.27 -5.52
N GLY A 154 1.10 -8.86 -5.70
CA GLY A 154 2.07 -8.70 -4.62
C GLY A 154 3.23 -9.67 -4.70
N GLU A 155 3.84 -10.00 -3.58
CA GLU A 155 5.01 -10.85 -3.49
C GLU A 155 4.61 -12.30 -3.19
N ARG A 156 5.25 -13.28 -3.87
CA ARG A 156 5.07 -14.72 -3.54
C ARG A 156 5.67 -15.05 -2.20
N VAL A 157 6.86 -14.53 -1.94
CA VAL A 157 7.58 -14.71 -0.68
C VAL A 157 7.78 -13.35 -0.05
N VAL A 158 7.26 -13.19 1.16
CA VAL A 158 7.51 -12.00 1.96
C VAL A 158 8.75 -12.27 2.79
N GLU A 159 9.89 -11.78 2.33
CA GLU A 159 11.13 -11.84 3.09
C GLU A 159 11.23 -10.64 4.03
N MET A 160 11.48 -10.95 5.28
CA MET A 160 11.77 -9.95 6.32
C MET A 160 13.28 -9.86 6.52
N CYS A 161 13.83 -8.66 6.49
CA CYS A 161 15.19 -8.49 6.99
C CYS A 161 15.22 -8.57 8.54
N GLN A 162 16.35 -9.01 9.09
CA GLN A 162 16.49 -9.18 10.55
C GLN A 162 16.19 -7.89 11.33
N ASP A 163 16.58 -6.75 10.79
CA ASP A 163 16.33 -5.45 11.40
C ASP A 163 14.84 -5.15 11.62
N TYR A 164 13.97 -5.62 10.71
CA TYR A 164 12.52 -5.53 10.90
C TYR A 164 12.03 -6.43 12.01
N LEU A 165 12.60 -7.64 12.13
CA LEU A 165 12.28 -8.58 13.20
C LEU A 165 12.69 -8.03 14.55
N ASP A 166 13.87 -7.42 14.64
CA ASP A 166 14.42 -6.84 15.86
C ASP A 166 13.61 -5.61 16.36
N HIS A 167 12.90 -4.93 15.46
CA HIS A 167 12.02 -3.81 15.80
C HIS A 167 10.54 -4.18 15.95
N GLY A 168 10.22 -5.44 16.15
CA GLY A 168 8.85 -5.91 16.41
C GLY A 168 7.95 -5.98 15.18
N ALA A 169 8.50 -5.84 13.98
CA ALA A 169 7.76 -6.01 12.73
C ALA A 169 7.57 -7.49 12.32
N ASN A 170 7.63 -8.39 13.30
CA ASN A 170 7.42 -9.84 13.16
C ASN A 170 5.98 -10.24 12.77
N GLN A 171 5.14 -9.29 12.41
CA GLN A 171 3.74 -9.47 12.03
C GLN A 171 3.47 -9.18 10.55
N ILE A 172 4.46 -9.37 9.68
CA ILE A 172 4.25 -9.33 8.24
C ILE A 172 4.42 -10.73 7.67
N TYR A 173 3.40 -11.21 6.98
CA TYR A 173 3.36 -12.57 6.42
C TYR A 173 2.96 -12.55 4.96
N GLY A 174 3.44 -13.53 4.19
CA GLY A 174 2.91 -13.87 2.89
C GLY A 174 1.75 -14.87 3.04
N ILE A 175 0.69 -14.68 2.28
CA ILE A 175 -0.45 -15.62 2.21
C ILE A 175 -0.60 -16.25 0.81
N TYR A 176 0.38 -16.09 -0.05
CA TYR A 176 0.34 -16.60 -1.43
C TYR A 176 0.01 -18.10 -1.48
N GLU A 177 0.76 -18.92 -0.71
CA GLU A 177 0.56 -20.36 -0.68
C GLU A 177 -0.85 -20.76 -0.24
N GLN A 178 -1.44 -20.01 0.72
CA GLN A 178 -2.81 -20.29 1.15
C GLN A 178 -3.83 -19.89 0.07
N ILE A 179 -3.60 -18.81 -0.67
CA ILE A 179 -4.46 -18.43 -1.79
C ILE A 179 -4.48 -19.56 -2.82
N ILE A 180 -3.30 -19.99 -3.26
CA ILE A 180 -3.16 -21.03 -4.29
C ILE A 180 -3.71 -22.38 -3.82
N ALA A 181 -3.49 -22.75 -2.54
CA ALA A 181 -3.98 -24.02 -1.99
C ALA A 181 -5.50 -24.06 -1.78
N ASN A 182 -6.15 -22.92 -1.61
CA ASN A 182 -7.56 -22.89 -1.22
C ASN A 182 -8.53 -22.47 -2.34
N LEU A 183 -8.05 -21.93 -3.45
CA LEU A 183 -8.90 -21.47 -4.54
C LEU A 183 -8.75 -22.33 -5.79
N PRO A 184 -9.77 -22.43 -6.65
CA PRO A 184 -9.67 -23.19 -7.90
C PRO A 184 -8.63 -22.57 -8.84
N ASN A 185 -7.68 -23.37 -9.34
CA ASN A 185 -6.59 -22.89 -10.18
C ASN A 185 -7.06 -22.24 -11.49
N ASP A 186 -8.13 -22.74 -12.07
CA ASP A 186 -8.74 -22.21 -13.28
C ASP A 186 -9.41 -20.84 -13.06
N ARG A 187 -9.64 -20.46 -11.81
CA ARG A 187 -10.22 -19.16 -11.41
C ARG A 187 -9.18 -18.13 -10.98
N ILE A 188 -7.91 -18.52 -10.89
CA ILE A 188 -6.80 -17.65 -10.47
C ILE A 188 -6.05 -17.12 -11.67
N LEU A 189 -5.75 -15.83 -11.69
CA LEU A 189 -4.72 -15.20 -12.50
C LEU A 189 -3.60 -14.75 -11.58
N ASP A 190 -2.49 -15.47 -11.58
CA ASP A 190 -1.32 -15.16 -10.74
C ASP A 190 -0.42 -14.15 -11.45
N LEU A 191 -0.43 -12.91 -10.95
CA LEU A 191 0.43 -11.82 -11.39
C LEU A 191 1.42 -11.40 -10.29
N THR A 192 1.68 -12.30 -9.34
CA THR A 192 2.65 -12.03 -8.28
C THR A 192 4.08 -11.98 -8.81
N VAL A 193 4.90 -11.20 -8.13
CA VAL A 193 6.34 -11.15 -8.38
C VAL A 193 7.08 -12.02 -7.36
N PRO A 194 8.32 -12.49 -7.65
CA PRO A 194 9.21 -13.03 -6.62
C PRO A 194 9.40 -12.04 -5.49
N ALA A 195 9.96 -12.48 -4.37
CA ALA A 195 10.20 -11.61 -3.23
C ALA A 195 10.93 -10.32 -3.64
N LEU A 196 10.39 -9.16 -3.26
CA LEU A 196 10.99 -7.85 -3.56
C LEU A 196 12.38 -7.67 -2.92
N GLY A 197 12.74 -8.50 -1.96
CA GLY A 197 14.08 -8.56 -1.43
C GLY A 197 15.13 -9.10 -2.41
N ILE A 198 14.71 -9.80 -3.46
CA ILE A 198 15.57 -10.36 -4.51
C ILE A 198 15.54 -9.45 -5.75
N THR A 199 14.39 -8.86 -6.05
CA THR A 199 14.21 -7.95 -7.19
C THR A 199 13.63 -6.63 -6.70
N SER A 200 14.31 -5.53 -7.00
CA SER A 200 13.77 -4.20 -6.69
C SER A 200 12.49 -3.95 -7.50
N PRO A 201 11.45 -3.34 -6.92
CA PRO A 201 10.28 -2.92 -7.68
C PRO A 201 10.70 -1.88 -8.74
N THR A 202 9.93 -1.80 -9.81
CA THR A 202 10.05 -0.72 -10.79
C THR A 202 8.81 0.17 -10.72
N LEU A 203 8.96 1.44 -11.11
CA LEU A 203 7.81 2.34 -11.18
C LEU A 203 6.73 1.81 -12.13
N SER A 204 7.14 1.24 -13.27
CA SER A 204 6.20 0.66 -14.24
C SER A 204 5.41 -0.52 -13.67
N GLN A 205 6.02 -1.37 -12.84
CA GLN A 205 5.31 -2.46 -12.16
C GLN A 205 4.27 -1.92 -11.18
N ILE A 206 4.64 -0.94 -10.36
CA ILE A 206 3.71 -0.31 -9.42
C ILE A 206 2.54 0.35 -10.16
N GLN A 207 2.81 1.02 -11.27
CA GLN A 207 1.76 1.65 -12.08
C GLN A 207 0.85 0.61 -12.74
N GLN A 208 1.41 -0.50 -13.22
CA GLN A 208 0.65 -1.62 -13.76
C GLN A 208 -0.25 -2.25 -12.70
N ASP A 209 0.26 -2.50 -11.49
CA ASP A 209 -0.52 -3.04 -10.38
C ASP A 209 -1.66 -2.09 -9.99
N CYS A 210 -1.40 -0.79 -9.95
CA CYS A 210 -2.42 0.24 -9.71
C CYS A 210 -3.50 0.25 -10.79
N LEU A 211 -3.14 0.10 -12.07
CA LEU A 211 -4.10 0.01 -13.16
C LEU A 211 -5.00 -1.23 -12.99
N ILE A 212 -4.40 -2.39 -12.76
CA ILE A 212 -5.14 -3.65 -12.51
C ILE A 212 -6.10 -3.49 -11.31
N MET A 213 -5.63 -2.90 -10.21
CA MET A 213 -6.48 -2.61 -9.05
C MET A 213 -7.64 -1.68 -9.43
N SER A 214 -7.39 -0.69 -10.30
CA SER A 214 -8.37 0.33 -10.67
C SER A 214 -9.51 -0.18 -11.55
N GLU A 215 -9.25 -1.24 -12.30
CA GLU A 215 -10.21 -1.90 -13.20
C GLU A 215 -10.94 -3.06 -12.52
N ALA A 216 -10.47 -3.50 -11.34
CA ALA A 216 -11.09 -4.56 -10.57
C ALA A 216 -12.47 -4.14 -10.03
N LYS A 217 -13.37 -5.10 -9.88
CA LYS A 217 -14.66 -4.89 -9.18
C LYS A 217 -14.43 -4.35 -7.77
N PHE A 218 -13.48 -4.95 -7.06
CA PHE A 218 -12.93 -4.47 -5.79
C PHE A 218 -11.59 -5.14 -5.51
N VAL A 219 -10.85 -4.56 -4.56
CA VAL A 219 -9.55 -5.06 -4.11
C VAL A 219 -9.63 -5.47 -2.64
N ILE A 220 -9.17 -6.68 -2.32
CA ILE A 220 -9.09 -7.19 -0.96
C ILE A 220 -7.69 -6.98 -0.42
N THR A 221 -7.59 -6.26 0.71
CA THR A 221 -6.34 -6.06 1.44
C THR A 221 -6.47 -6.53 2.89
N LEU A 222 -5.40 -7.15 3.39
CA LEU A 222 -5.33 -7.63 4.78
C LEU A 222 -4.18 -6.93 5.50
N GLY A 223 -4.53 -5.94 6.30
CA GLY A 223 -3.57 -5.07 6.99
C GLY A 223 -3.15 -3.84 6.17
N ILE A 224 -2.50 -2.89 6.85
CA ILE A 224 -2.11 -1.60 6.27
C ILE A 224 -0.69 -1.68 5.69
N GLY A 225 -0.49 -1.19 4.48
CA GLY A 225 0.81 -1.16 3.82
C GLY A 225 0.74 -0.52 2.43
N GLY A 226 1.78 -0.71 1.62
CA GLY A 226 1.85 -0.14 0.27
C GLY A 226 0.65 -0.53 -0.60
N ASN A 227 0.31 -1.82 -0.64
CA ASN A 227 -0.84 -2.31 -1.40
C ASN A 227 -2.17 -1.71 -0.93
N PHE A 228 -2.32 -1.50 0.39
CA PHE A 228 -3.46 -0.81 0.95
C PHE A 228 -3.58 0.63 0.43
N CYS A 229 -2.49 1.40 0.46
CA CYS A 229 -2.49 2.78 -0.03
C CYS A 229 -2.73 2.85 -1.54
N MET A 230 -2.16 1.92 -2.31
CA MET A 230 -2.40 1.79 -3.75
C MET A 230 -3.89 1.51 -4.04
N ALA A 231 -4.47 0.53 -3.35
CA ALA A 231 -5.88 0.19 -3.50
C ALA A 231 -6.80 1.35 -3.11
N MET A 232 -6.52 2.04 -2.00
CA MET A 232 -7.27 3.25 -1.61
C MET A 232 -7.22 4.36 -2.65
N ALA A 233 -6.07 4.54 -3.31
CA ALA A 233 -5.89 5.58 -4.30
C ALA A 233 -6.53 5.25 -5.65
N THR A 234 -6.81 3.98 -5.94
CA THR A 234 -7.13 3.54 -7.30
C THR A 234 -8.44 2.77 -7.45
N SER A 235 -8.99 2.17 -6.39
CA SER A 235 -10.06 1.18 -6.51
C SER A 235 -11.11 1.24 -5.40
N ASN A 236 -12.17 0.42 -5.56
CA ASN A 236 -13.05 0.04 -4.46
C ASN A 236 -12.34 -1.00 -3.59
N MET A 237 -11.90 -0.61 -2.42
CA MET A 237 -11.16 -1.48 -1.53
C MET A 237 -12.07 -2.05 -0.42
N ILE A 238 -11.90 -3.35 -0.14
CA ILE A 238 -12.45 -4.02 1.03
C ILE A 238 -11.27 -4.51 1.86
N GLY A 239 -11.03 -3.87 2.98
CA GLY A 239 -9.90 -4.15 3.83
C GLY A 239 -10.30 -4.71 5.19
N TYR A 240 -9.41 -5.50 5.77
CA TYR A 240 -9.48 -5.91 7.17
C TYR A 240 -8.24 -5.44 7.92
N ARG A 241 -8.45 -4.93 9.12
CA ARG A 241 -7.38 -4.43 10.00
C ARG A 241 -7.61 -4.85 11.44
N ILE A 242 -6.54 -5.14 12.16
CA ILE A 242 -6.54 -5.34 13.61
C ILE A 242 -6.23 -4.02 14.33
N ASP A 243 -6.92 -3.78 15.46
CA ASP A 243 -6.78 -2.54 16.23
C ASP A 243 -5.44 -2.35 16.95
N ASN A 244 -4.70 -3.42 17.18
CA ASN A 244 -3.47 -3.41 18.00
C ASN A 244 -2.20 -3.16 17.17
N GLU A 245 -2.30 -2.44 16.07
CA GLU A 245 -1.10 -2.07 15.31
C GLU A 245 -0.25 -1.07 16.11
N PRO A 246 1.02 -1.38 16.41
CA PRO A 246 1.90 -0.48 17.18
C PRO A 246 2.09 0.90 16.54
N ILE A 247 1.78 1.01 15.24
CA ILE A 247 1.91 2.22 14.43
C ILE A 247 0.53 2.85 14.16
N ALA A 248 -0.53 2.42 14.86
CA ALA A 248 -1.89 2.94 14.68
C ALA A 248 -2.06 4.41 15.07
N ASP A 249 -1.07 4.99 15.73
CA ASP A 249 -1.10 6.37 16.22
C ASP A 249 -0.66 7.42 15.21
N THR A 250 -0.22 7.06 14.03
CA THR A 250 0.05 8.05 12.98
C THR A 250 -1.26 8.69 12.50
N ILE A 251 -1.25 9.98 12.31
CA ILE A 251 -2.40 10.78 11.84
C ILE A 251 -3.03 10.13 10.59
N PHE A 252 -2.21 9.62 9.71
CA PHE A 252 -2.59 8.90 8.52
C PHE A 252 -3.54 7.73 8.79
N ARG A 253 -3.17 6.87 9.71
CA ARG A 253 -3.91 5.64 9.98
C ARG A 253 -5.22 5.93 10.69
N LYS A 254 -5.25 6.94 11.55
CA LYS A 254 -6.49 7.43 12.17
C LYS A 254 -7.47 7.98 11.14
N THR A 255 -6.98 8.69 10.14
CA THR A 255 -7.82 9.38 9.15
C THR A 255 -8.44 8.42 8.12
N TYR A 256 -7.74 7.32 7.75
CA TYR A 256 -8.18 6.45 6.65
C TYR A 256 -8.87 5.16 7.07
N THR A 257 -8.72 4.75 8.31
CA THR A 257 -9.15 3.42 8.75
C THR A 257 -10.64 3.22 8.87
N ASP A 258 -11.40 4.27 9.11
CA ASP A 258 -12.84 4.12 9.40
C ASP A 258 -13.74 4.06 8.16
N ALA A 259 -13.25 4.41 6.98
CA ALA A 259 -14.06 4.53 5.79
C ALA A 259 -14.05 3.29 4.86
N PHE A 260 -12.97 2.51 4.87
CA PHE A 260 -12.75 1.42 3.90
C PHE A 260 -12.27 0.12 4.54
N VAL A 261 -12.01 0.10 5.84
CA VAL A 261 -11.39 -1.02 6.54
C VAL A 261 -12.22 -1.38 7.74
N SER A 262 -12.71 -2.61 7.77
CA SER A 262 -13.36 -3.14 8.96
C SER A 262 -12.33 -3.65 9.96
N LYS A 263 -12.56 -3.35 11.23
CA LYS A 263 -11.87 -3.93 12.38
C LYS A 263 -12.57 -5.17 12.90
N ASP A 264 -13.78 -5.41 12.44
CA ASP A 264 -14.59 -6.59 12.75
C ASP A 264 -14.56 -7.57 11.59
N TRP A 265 -14.07 -8.79 11.86
CA TRP A 265 -13.95 -9.85 10.87
C TRP A 265 -15.28 -10.24 10.24
N ASN A 266 -16.34 -10.29 11.04
CA ASN A 266 -17.67 -10.67 10.55
C ASN A 266 -18.24 -9.59 9.63
N ILE A 267 -18.02 -8.31 9.95
CA ILE A 267 -18.42 -7.20 9.08
C ILE A 267 -17.63 -7.25 7.77
N PHE A 268 -16.33 -7.48 7.84
CA PHE A 268 -15.48 -7.65 6.65
C PHE A 268 -15.99 -8.80 5.76
N LEU A 269 -16.22 -9.98 6.31
CA LEU A 269 -16.75 -11.12 5.56
C LEU A 269 -18.15 -10.84 4.99
N LYS A 270 -19.05 -10.24 5.78
CA LYS A 270 -20.39 -9.85 5.33
C LYS A 270 -20.33 -8.88 4.15
N THR A 271 -19.37 -7.95 4.17
CA THR A 271 -19.14 -7.03 3.06
C THR A 271 -18.69 -7.79 1.80
N LEU A 272 -17.75 -8.72 1.92
CA LEU A 272 -17.37 -9.58 0.78
C LEU A 272 -18.55 -10.39 0.25
N MET A 273 -19.36 -10.98 1.13
CA MET A 273 -20.53 -11.78 0.75
C MET A 273 -21.63 -10.98 0.07
N SER A 274 -21.68 -9.65 0.25
CA SER A 274 -22.67 -8.82 -0.42
C SER A 274 -22.42 -8.68 -1.94
N TYR A 275 -21.31 -9.18 -2.44
CA TYR A 275 -20.98 -9.24 -3.87
C TYR A 275 -21.32 -10.59 -4.53
N LEU A 276 -21.77 -11.59 -3.76
CA LEU A 276 -22.29 -12.84 -4.30
C LEU A 276 -23.62 -12.63 -5.04
#